data_7c2348a5fc6e216ca456386ca932a5b9
#
_entry.id   7c2348a5fc6e216ca456386ca932a5b9
#
_cell.length_a   1.000
_cell.length_b   1.000
_cell.length_c   1.000
_cell.angle_alpha   90.00
_cell.angle_beta   90.00
_cell.angle_gamma   90.00
#
_symmetry.space_group_name_H-M   'P 1'
#
loop_
_entity.id
_entity.type
_entity.pdbx_description
1 polymer ?
#
loop_
_entity_poly.entity_id
_entity_poly.type
_entity_poly.pdbx_seq_one_letter_code
_entity_poly.pdbx_strand_id
1 'polypeptide(L)'
;MENSNSNKIPISNKIQDITLSQYHSGNNNDIINFVFDALPVGVVIFNRKIDMVYNNKQASLFLSRYKIPEEIPSVSRRIFDALDRDKFQELFPGEIIVTKKFEGSPSNWLFRFAIPLKSQPIIVLFIIEDKISNKLNVNEIRQQYKLTRREGDIIRRVLDGLKNIEISKDLEIVEQTVKDHLSNIYMKIGVQDRFDLIRSLVSSCQI
;
A
#
# COMPACT_ATOMS: atom_id res chain seq x y z
N MET A 1 24.97 51.92 -0.25
CA MET A 1 24.88 51.39 1.12
C MET A 1 23.49 50.80 1.27
N GLU A 2 23.39 49.50 1.21
CA GLU A 2 22.62 48.65 2.08
C GLU A 2 22.55 47.26 1.45
N ASN A 3 23.22 46.36 2.11
CA ASN A 3 23.25 44.96 1.79
C ASN A 3 21.94 44.30 2.26
N SER A 4 21.21 43.68 1.38
CA SER A 4 20.17 42.70 1.75
C SER A 4 20.70 41.30 1.48
N ASN A 5 21.17 40.70 2.55
CA ASN A 5 21.60 39.32 2.64
C ASN A 5 20.35 38.38 2.61
N SER A 6 20.04 37.81 1.49
CA SER A 6 19.06 36.70 1.41
C SER A 6 19.78 35.40 1.69
N ASN A 7 19.60 34.88 2.91
CA ASN A 7 20.01 33.54 3.31
C ASN A 7 19.27 32.50 2.47
N LYS A 8 19.85 32.06 1.37
CA LYS A 8 19.55 30.80 0.71
C LYS A 8 20.23 29.67 1.49
N ILE A 9 19.46 28.88 2.18
CA ILE A 9 19.92 27.60 2.73
C ILE A 9 20.26 26.70 1.53
N PRO A 10 21.51 26.29 1.35
CA PRO A 10 21.86 25.35 0.31
C PRO A 10 21.35 23.96 0.75
N ILE A 11 20.35 23.44 0.05
CA ILE A 11 20.08 21.99 0.02
C ILE A 11 21.26 21.39 -0.76
N SER A 12 22.36 21.21 -0.06
CA SER A 12 23.58 20.61 -0.60
C SER A 12 23.39 19.12 -0.73
N ASN A 13 23.37 18.67 -1.95
CA ASN A 13 23.79 17.42 -2.55
C ASN A 13 24.78 16.60 -1.70
N LYS A 14 24.28 15.89 -0.70
CA LYS A 14 25.01 14.83 0.02
C LYS A 14 24.77 13.44 -0.54
N ILE A 15 24.21 13.33 -1.76
CA ILE A 15 23.99 12.06 -2.45
C ILE A 15 25.05 11.79 -3.55
N GLN A 16 26.01 12.69 -3.77
CA GLN A 16 26.89 12.64 -4.94
C GLN A 16 28.28 12.08 -4.76
N ASP A 17 28.67 11.47 -3.64
CA ASP A 17 30.03 10.91 -3.51
C ASP A 17 30.09 9.49 -2.93
N ILE A 18 29.09 8.66 -3.18
CA ILE A 18 29.27 7.21 -3.04
C ILE A 18 29.77 6.70 -4.40
N THR A 19 31.03 6.85 -4.65
CA THR A 19 31.67 6.28 -5.84
C THR A 19 31.56 4.75 -5.81
N LEU A 20 31.01 4.18 -6.86
CA LEU A 20 30.90 2.73 -7.10
C LEU A 20 32.21 1.93 -6.91
N SER A 21 33.35 2.61 -6.82
CA SER A 21 34.67 1.99 -6.58
C SER A 21 34.86 1.41 -5.17
N GLN A 22 34.06 1.81 -4.17
CA GLN A 22 34.12 1.25 -2.82
C GLN A 22 33.33 -0.07 -2.66
N TYR A 23 32.51 -0.42 -3.65
CA TYR A 23 31.65 -1.62 -3.60
C TYR A 23 32.28 -2.89 -4.20
N HIS A 24 33.53 -2.83 -4.72
CA HIS A 24 34.17 -3.97 -5.37
C HIS A 24 34.82 -4.98 -4.41
N SER A 25 34.79 -4.76 -3.09
CA SER A 25 35.32 -5.69 -2.10
C SER A 25 34.30 -6.11 -1.02
N GLY A 26 33.08 -5.60 -1.06
CA GLY A 26 32.00 -6.01 -0.17
C GLY A 26 31.29 -7.26 -0.70
N ASN A 27 30.95 -8.19 0.19
CA ASN A 27 30.17 -9.37 -0.14
C ASN A 27 28.84 -8.88 -0.80
N ASN A 28 28.46 -9.43 -1.97
CA ASN A 28 27.22 -9.04 -2.67
C ASN A 28 25.99 -9.06 -1.76
N ASN A 29 26.01 -9.86 -0.71
CA ASN A 29 24.95 -9.93 0.29
C ASN A 29 24.80 -8.64 1.11
N ASP A 30 25.88 -7.92 1.39
CA ASP A 30 25.83 -6.69 2.20
C ASP A 30 25.15 -5.55 1.42
N ILE A 31 25.38 -5.48 0.12
CA ILE A 31 24.74 -4.49 -0.76
C ILE A 31 23.24 -4.78 -0.88
N ILE A 32 22.88 -6.06 -1.07
CA ILE A 32 21.47 -6.48 -1.16
C ILE A 32 20.74 -6.18 0.14
N ASN A 33 21.35 -6.50 1.28
CA ASN A 33 20.77 -6.21 2.60
C ASN A 33 20.60 -4.70 2.81
N PHE A 34 21.61 -3.90 2.45
CA PHE A 34 21.52 -2.44 2.54
C PHE A 34 20.37 -1.89 1.69
N VAL A 35 20.23 -2.36 0.45
CA VAL A 35 19.13 -1.95 -0.46
C VAL A 35 17.78 -2.32 0.14
N PHE A 36 17.61 -3.55 0.62
CA PHE A 36 16.36 -3.99 1.22
C PHE A 36 16.04 -3.24 2.52
N ASP A 37 17.03 -2.92 3.34
CA ASP A 37 16.84 -2.13 4.57
C ASP A 37 16.52 -0.66 4.31
N ALA A 38 16.93 -0.13 3.16
CA ALA A 38 16.60 1.23 2.73
C ALA A 38 15.16 1.35 2.18
N LEU A 39 14.50 0.22 1.84
CA LEU A 39 13.12 0.25 1.36
C LEU A 39 12.17 0.71 2.49
N PRO A 40 11.19 1.59 2.18
CA PRO A 40 10.18 2.02 3.15
C PRO A 40 9.08 0.98 3.39
N VAL A 41 9.29 -0.26 2.97
CA VAL A 41 8.35 -1.39 3.08
C VAL A 41 9.02 -2.58 3.75
N GLY A 42 8.25 -3.34 4.54
CA GLY A 42 8.72 -4.60 5.07
C GLY A 42 8.83 -5.65 3.94
N VAL A 43 9.94 -6.37 3.93
CA VAL A 43 10.18 -7.47 2.99
C VAL A 43 10.41 -8.73 3.81
N VAL A 44 9.63 -9.77 3.53
CA VAL A 44 9.79 -11.11 4.10
C VAL A 44 9.90 -12.11 2.95
N ILE A 45 10.80 -13.07 3.08
CA ILE A 45 10.94 -14.16 2.11
C ILE A 45 10.61 -15.47 2.80
N PHE A 46 9.71 -16.23 2.17
CA PHE A 46 9.33 -17.57 2.59
C PHE A 46 9.88 -18.62 1.63
N ASN A 47 10.35 -19.74 2.19
CA ASN A 47 10.65 -20.94 1.42
C ASN A 47 9.39 -21.79 1.19
N ARG A 48 9.53 -22.95 0.51
CA ARG A 48 8.40 -23.88 0.27
C ARG A 48 7.78 -24.48 1.54
N LYS A 49 8.52 -24.53 2.64
CA LYS A 49 8.00 -24.99 3.92
C LYS A 49 7.26 -23.92 4.70
N ILE A 50 7.18 -22.70 4.11
CA ILE A 50 6.63 -21.49 4.73
C ILE A 50 7.48 -21.02 5.94
N ASP A 51 8.75 -21.42 5.97
CA ASP A 51 9.69 -20.85 6.92
C ASP A 51 10.11 -19.47 6.41
N MET A 52 10.19 -18.50 7.32
CA MET A 52 10.75 -17.19 7.04
C MET A 52 12.27 -17.30 6.95
N VAL A 53 12.83 -17.20 5.74
CA VAL A 53 14.27 -17.33 5.51
C VAL A 53 14.98 -15.97 5.45
N TYR A 54 14.23 -14.89 5.30
CA TYR A 54 14.75 -13.53 5.31
C TYR A 54 13.67 -12.53 5.74
N ASN A 55 14.08 -11.47 6.42
CA ASN A 55 13.27 -10.26 6.62
C ASN A 55 14.18 -9.04 6.77
N ASN A 56 13.75 -7.91 6.19
CA ASN A 56 14.47 -6.65 6.30
C ASN A 56 14.12 -5.90 7.60
N LYS A 57 14.78 -4.77 7.84
CA LYS A 57 14.58 -3.93 9.02
C LYS A 57 13.13 -3.49 9.21
N GLN A 58 12.43 -3.10 8.13
CA GLN A 58 11.04 -2.67 8.22
C GLN A 58 10.09 -3.83 8.57
N ALA A 59 10.33 -5.03 8.03
CA ALA A 59 9.60 -6.22 8.43
C ALA A 59 9.85 -6.59 9.90
N SER A 60 11.09 -6.47 10.38
CA SER A 60 11.43 -6.68 11.80
C SER A 60 10.68 -5.71 12.70
N LEU A 61 10.58 -4.44 12.32
CA LEU A 61 9.80 -3.42 13.06
C LEU A 61 8.32 -3.76 13.12
N PHE A 62 7.75 -4.25 11.99
CA PHE A 62 6.37 -4.74 11.98
C PHE A 62 6.20 -5.93 12.91
N LEU A 63 7.06 -6.95 12.79
CA LEU A 63 7.00 -8.19 13.57
C LEU A 63 7.23 -8.01 15.08
N SER A 64 7.88 -6.92 15.48
CA SER A 64 8.03 -6.56 16.90
C SER A 64 6.70 -6.11 17.54
N ARG A 65 5.71 -5.72 16.74
CA ARG A 65 4.41 -5.19 17.20
C ARG A 65 3.24 -6.11 16.85
N TYR A 66 3.32 -6.76 15.70
CA TYR A 66 2.22 -7.54 15.12
C TYR A 66 2.71 -8.90 14.66
N LYS A 67 1.81 -9.87 14.61
CA LYS A 67 2.07 -11.18 14.01
C LYS A 67 1.71 -11.17 12.53
N ILE A 68 2.36 -12.02 11.74
CA ILE A 68 1.93 -12.32 10.37
C ILE A 68 0.48 -12.84 10.42
N PRO A 69 -0.44 -12.31 9.62
CA PRO A 69 -1.81 -12.80 9.54
C PRO A 69 -1.87 -14.29 9.22
N GLU A 70 -2.80 -15.01 9.84
CA GLU A 70 -2.96 -16.47 9.66
C GLU A 70 -3.30 -16.85 8.21
N GLU A 71 -3.86 -15.92 7.45
CA GLU A 71 -4.17 -16.07 6.05
C GLU A 71 -2.90 -16.20 5.17
N ILE A 72 -1.79 -15.57 5.56
CA ILE A 72 -0.55 -15.52 4.76
C ILE A 72 0.04 -16.92 4.52
N PRO A 73 0.24 -17.78 5.52
CA PRO A 73 0.70 -19.16 5.30
C PRO A 73 -0.23 -19.96 4.39
N SER A 74 -1.55 -19.80 4.53
CA SER A 74 -2.54 -20.49 3.72
C SER A 74 -2.47 -20.06 2.25
N VAL A 75 -2.41 -18.75 1.99
CA VAL A 75 -2.24 -18.20 0.63
C VAL A 75 -0.92 -18.66 0.04
N SER A 76 0.17 -18.63 0.81
CA SER A 76 1.49 -19.07 0.35
C SER A 76 1.51 -20.54 -0.11
N ARG A 77 0.85 -21.45 0.64
CA ARG A 77 0.71 -22.86 0.22
C ARG A 77 -0.04 -22.99 -1.09
N ARG A 78 -1.17 -22.30 -1.23
CA ARG A 78 -1.96 -22.30 -2.47
C ARG A 78 -1.17 -21.77 -3.67
N ILE A 79 -0.31 -20.78 -3.46
CA ILE A 79 0.58 -20.27 -4.50
C ILE A 79 1.58 -21.35 -4.94
N PHE A 80 2.26 -22.00 -4.00
CA PHE A 80 3.19 -23.09 -4.32
C PHE A 80 2.50 -24.27 -5.03
N ASP A 81 1.33 -24.67 -4.55
CA ASP A 81 0.52 -25.73 -5.18
C ASP A 81 0.11 -25.35 -6.62
N ALA A 82 -0.23 -24.09 -6.86
CA ALA A 82 -0.58 -23.59 -8.19
C ALA A 82 0.63 -23.57 -9.13
N LEU A 83 1.82 -23.19 -8.62
CA LEU A 83 3.07 -23.22 -9.37
C LEU A 83 3.46 -24.66 -9.76
N ASP A 84 3.33 -25.60 -8.83
CA ASP A 84 3.66 -27.01 -9.08
C ASP A 84 2.77 -27.67 -10.14
N ARG A 85 1.50 -27.23 -10.22
CA ARG A 85 0.52 -27.70 -11.20
C ARG A 85 0.54 -26.90 -12.51
N ASP A 86 1.41 -25.92 -12.66
CA ASP A 86 1.46 -24.95 -13.77
C ASP A 86 0.14 -24.19 -14.00
N LYS A 87 -0.63 -23.99 -12.92
CA LYS A 87 -1.94 -23.32 -12.92
C LYS A 87 -1.92 -21.93 -12.26
N PHE A 88 -0.72 -21.37 -12.04
CA PHE A 88 -0.59 -20.13 -11.31
C PHE A 88 -1.34 -18.98 -11.98
N GLN A 89 -1.20 -18.79 -13.29
CA GLN A 89 -1.87 -17.72 -14.04
C GLN A 89 -3.39 -17.89 -14.10
N GLU A 90 -3.87 -19.13 -14.08
CA GLU A 90 -5.29 -19.44 -14.05
C GLU A 90 -5.92 -19.12 -12.68
N LEU A 91 -5.26 -19.52 -11.59
CA LEU A 91 -5.76 -19.37 -10.23
C LEU A 91 -5.51 -18.00 -9.61
N PHE A 92 -4.47 -17.31 -10.09
CA PHE A 92 -4.08 -15.98 -9.63
C PHE A 92 -3.83 -15.05 -10.83
N PRO A 93 -4.89 -14.59 -11.52
CA PRO A 93 -4.77 -13.79 -12.74
C PRO A 93 -4.34 -12.33 -12.50
N GLY A 94 -4.09 -11.94 -11.25
CA GLY A 94 -3.74 -10.58 -10.88
C GLY A 94 -2.82 -10.52 -9.68
N GLU A 95 -2.77 -9.34 -9.06
CA GLU A 95 -2.00 -9.14 -7.82
C GLU A 95 -2.66 -9.88 -6.66
N ILE A 96 -1.84 -10.55 -5.87
CA ILE A 96 -2.29 -11.22 -4.65
C ILE A 96 -1.99 -10.30 -3.47
N ILE A 97 -3.06 -9.76 -2.88
CA ILE A 97 -2.99 -8.83 -1.75
C ILE A 97 -3.92 -9.32 -0.65
N VAL A 98 -3.41 -9.36 0.58
CA VAL A 98 -4.21 -9.53 1.79
C VAL A 98 -4.17 -8.23 2.57
N THR A 99 -5.32 -7.72 2.99
CA THR A 99 -5.42 -6.51 3.79
C THR A 99 -5.85 -6.87 5.21
N LYS A 100 -5.18 -6.31 6.21
CA LYS A 100 -5.48 -6.56 7.63
C LYS A 100 -5.41 -5.27 8.43
N LYS A 101 -6.37 -5.08 9.33
CA LYS A 101 -6.29 -4.07 10.38
C LYS A 101 -5.99 -4.77 11.70
N PHE A 102 -4.94 -4.32 12.38
CA PHE A 102 -4.57 -4.86 13.69
C PHE A 102 -5.18 -3.99 14.80
N GLU A 103 -5.50 -4.62 15.90
CA GLU A 103 -5.96 -3.91 17.10
C GLU A 103 -4.88 -2.93 17.58
N GLY A 104 -5.29 -1.70 17.89
CA GLY A 104 -4.37 -0.62 18.25
C GLY A 104 -3.54 -0.03 17.11
N SER A 105 -3.67 -0.55 15.88
CA SER A 105 -3.04 0.06 14.71
C SER A 105 -3.92 1.18 14.15
N PRO A 106 -3.36 2.37 13.93
CA PRO A 106 -4.07 3.44 13.25
C PRO A 106 -4.29 3.12 11.77
N SER A 107 -3.42 2.29 11.15
CA SER A 107 -3.37 2.04 9.71
C SER A 107 -3.87 0.65 9.35
N ASN A 108 -4.37 0.50 8.13
CA ASN A 108 -4.49 -0.79 7.49
C ASN A 108 -3.10 -1.25 7.02
N TRP A 109 -2.92 -2.54 6.91
CA TRP A 109 -1.70 -3.15 6.44
C TRP A 109 -1.99 -4.01 5.22
N LEU A 110 -1.22 -3.82 4.16
CA LEU A 110 -1.30 -4.61 2.94
C LEU A 110 -0.14 -5.59 2.89
N PHE A 111 -0.45 -6.82 2.58
CA PHE A 111 0.48 -7.93 2.40
C PHE A 111 0.43 -8.34 0.94
N ARG A 112 1.37 -7.84 0.14
CA ARG A 112 1.43 -8.10 -1.29
C ARG A 112 2.43 -9.22 -1.57
N PHE A 113 1.99 -10.24 -2.28
CA PHE A 113 2.82 -11.35 -2.69
C PHE A 113 3.50 -11.05 -4.01
N ALA A 114 4.80 -11.35 -4.10
CA ALA A 114 5.54 -11.38 -5.34
C ALA A 114 6.23 -12.74 -5.46
N ILE A 115 6.14 -13.29 -6.66
CA ILE A 115 6.74 -14.56 -6.99
C ILE A 115 7.84 -14.25 -7.97
N PRO A 116 9.12 -14.46 -7.61
CA PRO A 116 10.23 -14.25 -8.51
C PRO A 116 10.14 -15.18 -9.72
N LEU A 117 11.08 -15.85 -10.15
CA LEU A 117 11.03 -16.76 -11.29
C LEU A 117 10.52 -18.15 -10.86
N LYS A 118 9.86 -18.89 -11.77
CA LYS A 118 9.40 -20.27 -11.55
C LYS A 118 10.51 -21.21 -11.03
N SER A 119 11.76 -20.93 -11.35
CA SER A 119 12.92 -21.72 -10.93
C SER A 119 13.33 -21.52 -9.47
N GLN A 120 12.82 -20.50 -8.81
CA GLN A 120 13.16 -20.20 -7.41
C GLN A 120 11.96 -20.52 -6.51
N PRO A 121 12.07 -21.51 -5.61
CA PRO A 121 10.96 -21.92 -4.74
C PRO A 121 10.80 -21.00 -3.54
N ILE A 122 10.66 -19.71 -3.79
CA ILE A 122 10.47 -18.68 -2.76
C ILE A 122 9.27 -17.79 -3.08
N ILE A 123 8.68 -17.24 -2.04
CA ILE A 123 7.67 -16.17 -2.11
C ILE A 123 8.23 -14.95 -1.40
N VAL A 124 8.15 -13.80 -2.05
CA VAL A 124 8.45 -12.51 -1.42
C VAL A 124 7.14 -11.87 -0.98
N LEU A 125 7.06 -11.51 0.29
CA LEU A 125 5.94 -10.79 0.88
C LEU A 125 6.36 -9.37 1.19
N PHE A 126 5.70 -8.41 0.58
CA PHE A 126 5.83 -7.00 0.94
C PHE A 126 4.78 -6.65 2.01
N ILE A 127 5.24 -6.05 3.10
CA ILE A 127 4.41 -5.55 4.21
C ILE A 127 4.39 -4.03 4.09
N ILE A 128 3.24 -3.48 3.75
CA ILE A 128 3.05 -2.07 3.44
C ILE A 128 2.05 -1.49 4.43
N GLU A 129 2.47 -0.46 5.17
CA GLU A 129 1.54 0.31 5.98
C GLU A 129 0.74 1.24 5.07
N ASP A 130 -0.57 1.04 5.01
CA ASP A 130 -1.46 1.91 4.26
C ASP A 130 -1.72 3.19 5.06
N LYS A 131 -0.78 4.13 4.95
CA LYS A 131 -0.90 5.46 5.58
C LYS A 131 -1.90 6.36 4.85
N ILE A 132 -2.25 6.01 3.62
CA ILE A 132 -3.12 6.85 2.77
C ILE A 132 -4.56 6.75 3.26
N SER A 133 -5.06 5.56 3.57
CA SER A 133 -6.42 5.39 4.09
C SER A 133 -6.64 6.09 5.44
N ASN A 134 -5.57 6.34 6.21
CA ASN A 134 -5.62 7.06 7.47
C ASN A 134 -5.40 8.58 7.36
N LYS A 135 -4.69 9.03 6.34
CA LYS A 135 -4.52 10.47 6.08
C LYS A 135 -5.77 11.11 5.47
N LEU A 136 -6.61 10.29 4.81
CA LEU A 136 -7.88 10.73 4.26
C LEU A 136 -8.92 10.85 5.37
N ASN A 137 -8.86 11.97 6.09
CA ASN A 137 -9.90 12.30 7.05
C ASN A 137 -11.20 12.66 6.31
N VAL A 138 -12.08 11.68 6.17
CA VAL A 138 -13.38 11.86 5.47
C VAL A 138 -14.17 13.03 6.07
N ASN A 139 -13.98 13.38 7.34
CA ASN A 139 -14.63 14.53 7.94
C ASN A 139 -14.06 15.86 7.41
N GLU A 140 -12.75 15.95 7.20
CA GLU A 140 -12.12 17.11 6.56
C GLU A 140 -12.56 17.25 5.11
N ILE A 141 -12.58 16.14 4.37
CA ILE A 141 -13.10 16.09 2.99
C ILE A 141 -14.55 16.58 2.96
N ARG A 142 -15.38 16.11 3.88
CA ARG A 142 -16.78 16.54 3.99
C ARG A 142 -16.92 18.04 4.23
N GLN A 143 -16.12 18.60 5.10
CA GLN A 143 -16.12 20.04 5.37
C GLN A 143 -15.63 20.83 4.16
N GLN A 144 -14.52 20.42 3.55
CA GLN A 144 -13.90 21.09 2.41
C GLN A 144 -14.85 21.17 1.21
N TYR A 145 -15.52 20.06 0.87
CA TYR A 145 -16.40 19.96 -0.30
C TYR A 145 -17.90 20.07 0.03
N LYS A 146 -18.25 20.45 1.25
CA LYS A 146 -19.63 20.57 1.73
C LYS A 146 -20.48 19.32 1.47
N LEU A 147 -19.87 18.15 1.72
CA LEU A 147 -20.54 16.88 1.53
C LEU A 147 -21.47 16.55 2.71
N THR A 148 -22.59 15.92 2.42
CA THR A 148 -23.51 15.39 3.43
C THR A 148 -22.85 14.23 4.20
N ARG A 149 -23.44 13.85 5.34
CA ARG A 149 -22.99 12.68 6.09
C ARG A 149 -23.02 11.40 5.23
N ARG A 150 -24.09 11.23 4.45
CA ARG A 150 -24.28 10.06 3.59
C ARG A 150 -23.25 9.99 2.44
N GLU A 151 -22.95 11.13 1.83
CA GLU A 151 -21.90 11.22 0.82
C GLU A 151 -20.52 10.88 1.40
N GLY A 152 -20.24 11.30 2.64
CA GLY A 152 -19.02 10.91 3.35
C GLY A 152 -18.95 9.39 3.63
N ASP A 153 -20.07 8.77 3.99
CA ASP A 153 -20.15 7.32 4.20
C ASP A 153 -19.87 6.55 2.89
N ILE A 154 -20.32 7.07 1.76
CA ILE A 154 -20.06 6.50 0.44
C ILE A 154 -18.60 6.68 0.04
N ILE A 155 -18.02 7.88 0.23
CA ILE A 155 -16.60 8.13 -0.06
C ILE A 155 -15.71 7.14 0.70
N ARG A 156 -15.98 6.90 1.98
CA ARG A 156 -15.21 5.94 2.79
C ARG A 156 -15.16 4.57 2.13
N ARG A 157 -16.31 4.06 1.69
CA ARG A 157 -16.43 2.76 1.03
C ARG A 157 -15.80 2.73 -0.36
N VAL A 158 -15.87 3.84 -1.08
CA VAL A 158 -15.14 4.01 -2.35
C VAL A 158 -13.63 3.90 -2.13
N LEU A 159 -13.11 4.53 -1.08
CA LEU A 159 -11.71 4.47 -0.71
C LEU A 159 -11.29 3.07 -0.21
N ASP A 160 -12.23 2.35 0.42
CA ASP A 160 -12.06 0.94 0.80
C ASP A 160 -12.13 -0.02 -0.41
N GLY A 161 -12.36 0.51 -1.62
CA GLY A 161 -12.37 -0.27 -2.88
C GLY A 161 -13.69 -0.97 -3.19
N LEU A 162 -14.76 -0.77 -2.42
CA LEU A 162 -16.05 -1.45 -2.61
C LEU A 162 -16.72 -1.02 -3.92
N LYS A 163 -17.33 -1.96 -4.64
CA LYS A 163 -18.18 -1.69 -5.82
C LYS A 163 -19.54 -1.13 -5.39
N ASN A 164 -20.27 -0.48 -6.29
CA ASN A 164 -21.57 0.11 -5.97
C ASN A 164 -22.57 -0.89 -5.37
N ILE A 165 -22.57 -2.11 -5.87
CA ILE A 165 -23.42 -3.20 -5.33
C ILE A 165 -23.03 -3.60 -3.90
N GLU A 166 -21.74 -3.54 -3.55
CA GLU A 166 -21.25 -3.83 -2.21
C GLU A 166 -21.58 -2.68 -1.25
N ILE A 167 -21.38 -1.43 -1.73
CA ILE A 167 -21.78 -0.21 -1.00
C ILE A 167 -23.26 -0.21 -0.72
N SER A 168 -24.08 -0.57 -1.70
CA SER A 168 -25.55 -0.59 -1.53
C SER A 168 -25.99 -1.58 -0.46
N LYS A 169 -25.39 -2.77 -0.42
CA LYS A 169 -25.65 -3.78 0.61
C LYS A 169 -25.18 -3.33 2.00
N ASP A 170 -23.97 -2.77 2.09
CA ASP A 170 -23.39 -2.34 3.36
C ASP A 170 -24.12 -1.13 3.96
N LEU A 171 -24.70 -0.28 3.11
CA LEU A 171 -25.46 0.89 3.52
C LEU A 171 -26.98 0.66 3.56
N GLU A 172 -27.45 -0.55 3.23
CA GLU A 172 -28.86 -0.94 3.19
C GLU A 172 -29.71 -0.01 2.30
N ILE A 173 -29.18 0.33 1.11
CA ILE A 173 -29.86 1.15 0.10
C ILE A 173 -29.79 0.47 -1.27
N VAL A 174 -30.60 0.92 -2.23
CA VAL A 174 -30.54 0.40 -3.60
C VAL A 174 -29.33 0.95 -4.34
N GLU A 175 -28.79 0.16 -5.27
CA GLU A 175 -27.60 0.54 -6.05
C GLU A 175 -27.77 1.86 -6.82
N GLN A 176 -29.01 2.14 -7.29
CA GLN A 176 -29.29 3.40 -7.96
C GLN A 176 -29.05 4.61 -7.05
N THR A 177 -29.45 4.52 -5.79
CA THR A 177 -29.20 5.58 -4.79
C THR A 177 -27.68 5.79 -4.56
N VAL A 178 -26.88 4.73 -4.60
CA VAL A 178 -25.41 4.88 -4.56
C VAL A 178 -24.90 5.66 -5.77
N LYS A 179 -25.38 5.33 -6.97
CA LYS A 179 -25.01 6.06 -8.21
C LYS A 179 -25.40 7.53 -8.16
N ASP A 180 -26.60 7.83 -7.63
CA ASP A 180 -27.08 9.21 -7.50
C ASP A 180 -26.22 10.01 -6.52
N HIS A 181 -25.84 9.41 -5.38
CA HIS A 181 -24.91 10.03 -4.45
C HIS A 181 -23.53 10.23 -5.05
N LEU A 182 -23.01 9.25 -5.80
CA LEU A 182 -21.71 9.39 -6.48
C LEU A 182 -21.74 10.53 -7.51
N SER A 183 -22.80 10.66 -8.28
CA SER A 183 -22.98 11.77 -9.21
C SER A 183 -22.92 13.12 -8.48
N ASN A 184 -23.62 13.26 -7.36
CA ASN A 184 -23.58 14.47 -6.52
C ASN A 184 -22.17 14.72 -5.92
N ILE A 185 -21.48 13.69 -5.50
CA ILE A 185 -20.08 13.78 -5.00
C ILE A 185 -19.17 14.27 -6.12
N TYR A 186 -19.27 13.71 -7.32
CA TYR A 186 -18.46 14.12 -8.47
C TYR A 186 -18.67 15.61 -8.81
N MET A 187 -19.90 16.07 -8.81
CA MET A 187 -20.20 17.50 -9.01
C MET A 187 -19.59 18.39 -7.94
N LYS A 188 -19.71 18.00 -6.67
CA LYS A 188 -19.23 18.80 -5.52
C LYS A 188 -17.72 18.88 -5.44
N ILE A 189 -17.00 17.81 -5.84
CA ILE A 189 -15.55 17.74 -5.83
C ILE A 189 -14.95 18.27 -7.13
N GLY A 190 -15.73 18.32 -8.23
CA GLY A 190 -15.29 18.76 -9.54
C GLY A 190 -14.52 17.69 -10.31
N VAL A 191 -14.91 16.42 -10.17
CA VAL A 191 -14.31 15.26 -10.85
C VAL A 191 -15.33 14.60 -11.79
N GLN A 192 -14.84 13.80 -12.75
CA GLN A 192 -15.71 13.21 -13.77
C GLN A 192 -16.14 11.78 -13.44
N ASP A 193 -15.27 11.02 -12.78
CA ASP A 193 -15.50 9.60 -12.51
C ASP A 193 -14.89 9.14 -11.18
N ARG A 194 -15.04 7.86 -10.89
CA ARG A 194 -14.53 7.22 -9.66
C ARG A 194 -13.01 7.25 -9.57
N PHE A 195 -12.31 7.09 -10.68
CA PHE A 195 -10.85 7.10 -10.70
C PHE A 195 -10.33 8.50 -10.41
N ASP A 196 -10.92 9.51 -11.05
CA ASP A 196 -10.60 10.92 -10.79
C ASP A 196 -10.92 11.33 -9.36
N LEU A 197 -12.01 10.81 -8.77
CA LEU A 197 -12.35 11.02 -7.36
C LEU A 197 -11.22 10.51 -6.45
N ILE A 198 -10.84 9.25 -6.60
CA ILE A 198 -9.78 8.64 -5.79
C ILE A 198 -8.47 9.40 -5.96
N ARG A 199 -8.08 9.71 -7.20
CA ARG A 199 -6.86 10.44 -7.51
C ARG A 199 -6.85 11.82 -6.86
N SER A 200 -7.93 12.58 -6.97
CA SER A 200 -8.07 13.92 -6.38
C SER A 200 -7.93 13.89 -4.87
N LEU A 201 -8.62 12.95 -4.21
CA LEU A 201 -8.57 12.81 -2.75
C LEU A 201 -7.20 12.40 -2.24
N VAL A 202 -6.52 11.48 -2.94
CA VAL A 202 -5.17 11.02 -2.57
C VAL A 202 -4.14 12.12 -2.78
N SER A 203 -4.23 12.89 -3.88
CA SER A 203 -3.31 13.98 -4.17
C SER A 203 -3.44 15.14 -3.18
N SER A 204 -4.62 15.39 -2.65
CA SER A 204 -4.86 16.44 -1.64
C SER A 204 -4.20 16.15 -0.28
N CYS A 205 -3.69 14.94 -0.05
CA CYS A 205 -3.03 14.54 1.20
C CYS A 205 -1.49 14.64 1.16
N GLN A 206 -0.92 15.15 0.08
CA GLN A 206 0.54 15.26 -0.07
C GLN A 206 1.10 16.64 0.32
N ILE A 207 0.33 17.50 0.99
CA ILE A 207 0.78 18.82 1.46
C ILE A 207 1.03 18.79 2.97
#